data_38edf2a69c6afbe81369670b755053f6
#
_entry.id   38edf2a69c6afbe81369670b755053f6
#
_cell.length_a   1.000
_cell.length_b   1.000
_cell.length_c   1.000
_cell.angle_alpha   90.00
_cell.angle_beta   90.00
_cell.angle_gamma   90.00
#
_symmetry.space_group_name_H-M   'P 1'
#
loop_
_entity.id
_entity.type
_entity.pdbx_description
1 polymer ?
#
loop_
_entity_poly.entity_id
_entity_poly.type
_entity_poly.pdbx_seq_one_letter_code
_entity_poly.pdbx_strand_id
1 'polypeptide(L)'
;MKASVIGATGFAGAELLRLLDGHPEVELAAITSESSTGENIAAMYPHLSVRIETALGSLQDIEQIADKSDVIFIALPHGHAMKIGRQLKMHDTKIIDQGGDYRFKDIRVFEEWYKVKHEDPETKARSEEHTSEL
;
A
#
# COMPACT_ATOMS: atom_id res chain seq x y z
N MET A 1 -4.68 -14.53 -8.41
CA MET A 1 -3.80 -13.35 -8.32
C MET A 1 -3.48 -13.10 -6.86
N LYS A 2 -2.21 -12.93 -6.52
CA LYS A 2 -1.76 -12.67 -5.15
C LYS A 2 -1.65 -11.17 -4.89
N ALA A 3 -2.41 -10.68 -3.91
CA ALA A 3 -2.44 -9.28 -3.52
C ALA A 3 -1.90 -9.08 -2.11
N SER A 4 -1.16 -8.00 -1.89
CA SER A 4 -0.73 -7.58 -0.55
C SER A 4 -1.21 -6.16 -0.25
N VAL A 5 -1.46 -5.87 1.01
CA VAL A 5 -1.93 -4.57 1.48
C VAL A 5 -0.98 -3.99 2.51
N ILE A 6 -0.39 -2.85 2.17
CA ILE A 6 0.50 -2.08 3.03
C ILE A 6 -0.31 -0.99 3.73
N GLY A 7 -0.28 -0.98 5.07
CA GLY A 7 -1.11 -0.06 5.86
C GLY A 7 -2.53 -0.58 6.09
N ALA A 8 -2.66 -1.88 6.31
CA ALA A 8 -3.94 -2.60 6.42
C ALA A 8 -4.84 -2.12 7.57
N THR A 9 -4.27 -1.53 8.63
CA THR A 9 -5.01 -1.11 9.84
C THR A 9 -5.64 0.29 9.74
N GLY A 10 -5.31 1.07 8.71
CA GLY A 10 -6.02 2.30 8.42
C GLY A 10 -7.43 2.04 7.85
N PHE A 11 -8.32 3.05 7.86
CA PHE A 11 -9.68 2.92 7.33
C PHE A 11 -9.71 2.48 5.86
N ALA A 12 -8.87 3.07 5.02
CA ALA A 12 -8.78 2.71 3.61
C ALA A 12 -8.24 1.27 3.43
N GLY A 13 -7.22 0.89 4.21
CA GLY A 13 -6.66 -0.46 4.20
C GLY A 13 -7.65 -1.52 4.65
N ALA A 14 -8.39 -1.26 5.73
CA ALA A 14 -9.41 -2.18 6.24
C ALA A 14 -10.56 -2.38 5.25
N GLU A 15 -11.04 -1.32 4.62
CA GLU A 15 -12.08 -1.43 3.59
C GLU A 15 -11.59 -2.17 2.35
N LEU A 16 -10.35 -1.94 1.94
CA LEU A 16 -9.72 -2.67 0.85
C LEU A 16 -9.62 -4.17 1.18
N LEU A 17 -9.19 -4.53 2.40
CA LEU A 17 -9.18 -5.92 2.85
C LEU A 17 -10.56 -6.57 2.74
N ARG A 18 -11.61 -5.87 3.16
CA ARG A 18 -13.00 -6.36 3.07
C ARG A 18 -13.39 -6.66 1.62
N LEU A 19 -12.98 -5.81 0.68
CA LEU A 19 -13.26 -5.99 -0.74
C LEU A 19 -12.44 -7.13 -1.35
N LEU A 20 -11.17 -7.23 -1.02
CA LEU A 20 -10.27 -8.25 -1.55
C LEU A 20 -10.61 -9.64 -1.01
N ASP A 21 -10.97 -9.74 0.27
CA ASP A 21 -11.38 -10.99 0.90
C ASP A 21 -12.60 -11.64 0.22
N GLY A 22 -13.51 -10.82 -0.28
CA GLY A 22 -14.67 -11.29 -1.04
C GLY A 22 -14.39 -11.55 -2.53
N HIS A 23 -13.20 -11.27 -3.04
CA HIS A 23 -12.92 -11.35 -4.48
C HIS A 23 -12.52 -12.77 -4.90
N PRO A 24 -13.24 -13.40 -5.86
CA PRO A 24 -13.07 -14.83 -6.17
C PRO A 24 -11.70 -15.18 -6.79
N GLU A 25 -10.99 -14.22 -7.37
CA GLU A 25 -9.72 -14.43 -8.06
C GLU A 25 -8.51 -13.86 -7.29
N VAL A 26 -8.72 -13.36 -6.07
CA VAL A 26 -7.66 -12.76 -5.26
C VAL A 26 -7.39 -13.60 -4.02
N GLU A 27 -6.12 -13.86 -3.79
CA GLU A 27 -5.55 -14.43 -2.57
C GLU A 27 -4.74 -13.36 -1.86
N LEU A 28 -4.99 -13.12 -0.58
CA LEU A 28 -4.19 -12.21 0.24
C LEU A 28 -2.86 -12.87 0.61
N ALA A 29 -1.77 -12.37 0.05
CA ALA A 29 -0.42 -12.88 0.29
C ALA A 29 0.22 -12.32 1.55
N ALA A 30 0.03 -11.02 1.81
CA ALA A 30 0.52 -10.34 3.01
C ALA A 30 -0.30 -9.09 3.32
N ILE A 31 -0.36 -8.77 4.60
CA ILE A 31 -0.91 -7.50 5.12
C ILE A 31 0.08 -6.91 6.11
N THR A 32 0.27 -5.60 6.13
CA THR A 32 1.22 -4.96 7.04
C THR A 32 0.59 -3.84 7.85
N SER A 33 1.17 -3.63 9.04
CA SER A 33 0.93 -2.46 9.88
C SER A 33 2.19 -2.14 10.67
N GLU A 34 2.58 -0.87 10.71
CA GLU A 34 3.72 -0.45 11.54
C GLU A 34 3.37 -0.43 13.04
N SER A 35 2.13 -0.11 13.37
CA SER A 35 1.68 0.04 14.77
C SER A 35 1.26 -1.28 15.43
N SER A 36 0.96 -2.30 14.64
CA SER A 36 0.35 -3.56 15.11
C SER A 36 1.00 -4.80 14.51
N THR A 37 2.29 -4.74 14.25
CA THR A 37 3.04 -5.89 13.71
C THR A 37 2.92 -7.11 14.62
N GLY A 38 2.59 -8.27 14.03
CA GLY A 38 2.40 -9.53 14.74
C GLY A 38 0.99 -9.74 15.31
N GLU A 39 0.15 -8.71 15.31
CA GLU A 39 -1.24 -8.83 15.75
C GLU A 39 -2.13 -9.43 14.64
N ASN A 40 -3.27 -9.96 15.04
CA ASN A 40 -4.31 -10.37 14.11
C ASN A 40 -5.19 -9.16 13.79
N ILE A 41 -5.44 -8.92 12.50
CA ILE A 41 -6.33 -7.83 12.03
C ILE A 41 -7.73 -7.90 12.66
N ALA A 42 -8.17 -9.09 13.01
CA ALA A 42 -9.44 -9.35 13.68
C ALA A 42 -9.57 -8.69 15.07
N ALA A 43 -8.45 -8.41 15.75
CA ALA A 43 -8.46 -7.70 17.02
C ALA A 43 -8.97 -6.26 16.86
N MET A 44 -8.67 -5.64 15.71
CA MET A 44 -9.09 -4.27 15.39
C MET A 44 -10.40 -4.25 14.59
N TYR A 45 -10.58 -5.21 13.71
CA TYR A 45 -11.72 -5.32 12.78
C TYR A 45 -12.34 -6.72 12.85
N PRO A 46 -13.19 -7.01 13.85
CA PRO A 46 -13.73 -8.35 14.07
C PRO A 46 -14.49 -8.95 12.88
N HIS A 47 -15.06 -8.11 12.02
CA HIS A 47 -15.77 -8.55 10.82
C HIS A 47 -14.84 -9.14 9.73
N LEU A 48 -13.52 -8.89 9.82
CA LEU A 48 -12.51 -9.49 8.94
C LEU A 48 -11.97 -10.84 9.48
N SER A 49 -12.35 -11.23 10.68
CA SER A 49 -11.79 -12.40 11.38
C SER A 49 -12.11 -13.76 10.76
N VAL A 50 -13.16 -13.83 9.97
CA VAL A 50 -13.69 -15.13 9.49
C VAL A 50 -12.83 -15.68 8.34
N ARG A 51 -12.09 -14.85 7.64
CA ARG A 51 -11.38 -15.24 6.41
C ARG A 51 -9.91 -14.81 6.36
N ILE A 52 -9.54 -13.75 7.10
CA ILE A 52 -8.17 -13.26 7.10
C ILE A 52 -7.42 -13.80 8.32
N GLU A 53 -6.73 -14.91 8.13
CA GLU A 53 -5.90 -15.55 9.17
C GLU A 53 -4.46 -15.01 9.20
N THR A 54 -4.07 -14.20 8.20
CA THR A 54 -2.72 -13.68 8.06
C THR A 54 -2.42 -12.65 9.15
N ALA A 55 -1.36 -12.88 9.91
CA ALA A 55 -0.86 -11.89 10.87
C ALA A 55 -0.30 -10.67 10.17
N LEU A 56 -0.41 -9.52 10.84
CA LEU A 56 0.15 -8.26 10.35
C LEU A 56 1.68 -8.31 10.33
N GLY A 57 2.26 -8.16 9.16
CA GLY A 57 3.69 -8.08 8.93
C GLY A 57 4.26 -6.68 9.12
N SER A 58 5.58 -6.57 9.04
CA SER A 58 6.33 -5.32 9.10
C SER A 58 6.66 -4.78 7.70
N LEU A 59 6.84 -3.47 7.57
CA LEU A 59 7.38 -2.84 6.35
C LEU A 59 8.86 -3.22 6.10
N GLN A 60 9.57 -3.73 7.11
CA GLN A 60 10.93 -4.23 6.93
C GLN A 60 11.00 -5.43 5.96
N ASP A 61 9.89 -6.15 5.81
CA ASP A 61 9.77 -7.32 4.94
C ASP A 61 9.28 -6.96 3.52
N ILE A 62 9.29 -5.69 3.13
CA ILE A 62 8.65 -5.19 1.91
C ILE A 62 9.17 -5.88 0.62
N GLU A 63 10.47 -6.20 0.56
CA GLU A 63 11.04 -6.91 -0.59
C GLU A 63 10.52 -8.34 -0.68
N GLN A 64 10.44 -9.05 0.45
CA GLN A 64 9.88 -10.40 0.50
C GLN A 64 8.38 -10.41 0.19
N ILE A 65 7.68 -9.34 0.57
CA ILE A 65 6.26 -9.16 0.23
C ILE A 65 6.12 -8.94 -1.27
N ALA A 66 6.99 -8.14 -1.88
CA ALA A 66 6.99 -7.89 -3.31
C ALA A 66 7.22 -9.19 -4.12
N ASP A 67 8.17 -10.01 -3.71
CA ASP A 67 8.47 -11.29 -4.37
C ASP A 67 7.29 -12.29 -4.35
N LYS A 68 6.40 -12.15 -3.37
CA LYS A 68 5.24 -13.04 -3.20
C LYS A 68 3.95 -12.50 -3.82
N SER A 69 3.97 -11.26 -4.34
CA SER A 69 2.77 -10.55 -4.75
C SER A 69 2.76 -10.23 -6.23
N ASP A 70 1.63 -10.42 -6.87
CA ASP A 70 1.37 -9.94 -8.23
C ASP A 70 1.01 -8.44 -8.20
N VAL A 71 0.36 -7.99 -7.12
CA VAL A 71 -0.02 -6.60 -6.89
C VAL A 71 0.12 -6.21 -5.43
N ILE A 72 0.63 -5.01 -5.19
CA ILE A 72 0.71 -4.39 -3.86
C ILE A 72 -0.14 -3.14 -3.83
N PHE A 73 -1.07 -3.08 -2.89
CA PHE A 73 -1.82 -1.87 -2.57
C PHE A 73 -1.14 -1.13 -1.42
N ILE A 74 -0.92 0.17 -1.59
CA ILE A 74 -0.34 1.03 -0.55
C ILE A 74 -1.44 1.94 -0.02
N ALA A 75 -1.82 1.75 1.24
CA ALA A 75 -2.83 2.53 1.96
C ALA A 75 -2.20 3.24 3.18
N LEU A 76 -1.07 3.90 2.95
CA LEU A 76 -0.32 4.64 3.95
C LEU A 76 -0.68 6.14 3.92
N PRO A 77 -0.45 6.86 5.02
CA PRO A 77 -0.53 8.31 5.01
C PRO A 77 0.43 8.94 3.98
N HIS A 78 0.11 10.15 3.53
CA HIS A 78 0.92 10.89 2.57
C HIS A 78 2.38 11.04 3.04
N GLY A 79 3.32 10.92 2.11
CA GLY A 79 4.75 10.97 2.38
C GLY A 79 5.38 9.62 2.79
N HIS A 80 4.59 8.58 2.98
CA HIS A 80 5.10 7.26 3.38
C HIS A 80 5.31 6.32 2.18
N ALA A 81 4.49 6.41 1.15
CA ALA A 81 4.62 5.54 -0.04
C ALA A 81 5.95 5.76 -0.76
N MET A 82 6.43 6.99 -0.88
CA MET A 82 7.70 7.30 -1.52
C MET A 82 8.93 6.73 -0.80
N LYS A 83 8.82 6.44 0.52
CA LYS A 83 9.92 5.80 1.27
C LYS A 83 10.15 4.36 0.87
N ILE A 84 9.10 3.66 0.48
CA ILE A 84 9.16 2.25 0.05
C ILE A 84 9.17 2.10 -1.48
N GLY A 85 8.79 3.13 -2.22
CA GLY A 85 8.69 3.11 -3.68
C GLY A 85 10.00 2.71 -4.37
N ARG A 86 11.13 3.19 -3.86
CA ARG A 86 12.46 2.83 -4.38
C ARG A 86 12.77 1.35 -4.22
N GLN A 87 12.39 0.72 -3.11
CA GLN A 87 12.60 -0.70 -2.86
C GLN A 87 11.72 -1.52 -3.81
N LEU A 88 10.46 -1.12 -3.95
CA LEU A 88 9.50 -1.81 -4.81
C LEU A 88 9.80 -1.67 -6.32
N LYS A 89 10.48 -0.63 -6.74
CA LYS A 89 10.83 -0.36 -8.14
C LYS A 89 11.67 -1.46 -8.81
N MET A 90 12.42 -2.24 -8.04
CA MET A 90 13.27 -3.33 -8.53
C MET A 90 12.52 -4.64 -8.76
N HIS A 91 11.26 -4.72 -8.31
CA HIS A 91 10.41 -5.90 -8.45
C HIS A 91 9.42 -5.73 -9.62
N ASP A 92 9.03 -6.83 -10.23
CA ASP A 92 8.03 -6.87 -11.32
C ASP A 92 6.58 -6.86 -10.80
N THR A 93 6.41 -6.44 -9.57
CA THR A 93 5.12 -6.36 -8.89
C THR A 93 4.39 -5.07 -9.26
N LYS A 94 3.11 -5.15 -9.58
CA LYS A 94 2.28 -3.97 -9.81
C LYS A 94 2.01 -3.25 -8.50
N ILE A 95 2.09 -1.92 -8.52
CA ILE A 95 1.86 -1.08 -7.35
C ILE A 95 0.65 -0.18 -7.60
N ILE A 96 -0.30 -0.21 -6.66
CA ILE A 96 -1.46 0.68 -6.62
C ILE A 96 -1.35 1.51 -5.34
N ASP A 97 -0.91 2.76 -5.48
CA ASP A 97 -0.82 3.71 -4.37
C ASP A 97 -2.13 4.49 -4.22
N GLN A 98 -2.77 4.37 -3.06
CA GLN A 98 -3.97 5.13 -2.71
C GLN A 98 -3.65 6.53 -2.16
N GLY A 99 -2.37 6.80 -1.90
CA GLY A 99 -1.88 8.09 -1.45
C GLY A 99 -1.77 9.14 -2.56
N GLY A 100 -1.25 10.30 -2.20
CA GLY A 100 -1.02 11.40 -3.13
C GLY A 100 0.43 11.51 -3.64
N ASP A 101 1.32 10.65 -3.15
CA ASP A 101 2.77 10.81 -3.30
C ASP A 101 3.23 10.83 -4.77
N TYR A 102 2.58 10.05 -5.62
CA TYR A 102 2.94 9.92 -7.04
C TYR A 102 1.91 10.51 -8.01
N ARG A 103 0.84 11.10 -7.48
CA ARG A 103 -0.32 11.56 -8.26
C ARG A 103 -0.09 12.88 -8.98
N PHE A 104 0.67 13.79 -8.40
CA PHE A 104 0.87 15.13 -8.96
C PHE A 104 1.93 15.13 -10.07
N LYS A 105 1.65 15.80 -11.19
CA LYS A 105 2.62 15.99 -12.29
C LYS A 105 3.82 16.82 -11.84
N ASP A 106 3.58 17.88 -11.09
CA ASP A 106 4.63 18.76 -10.54
C ASP A 106 4.84 18.45 -9.05
N ILE A 107 6.04 17.99 -8.72
CA ILE A 107 6.45 17.68 -7.34
C ILE A 107 6.31 18.90 -6.41
N ARG A 108 6.53 20.11 -6.92
CA ARG A 108 6.41 21.34 -6.12
C ARG A 108 4.99 21.55 -5.62
N VAL A 109 3.99 21.16 -6.41
CA VAL A 109 2.59 21.23 -6.01
C VAL A 109 2.33 20.24 -4.86
N PHE A 110 2.85 19.02 -4.94
CA PHE A 110 2.77 18.04 -3.85
C PHE A 110 3.40 18.59 -2.57
N GLU A 111 4.63 19.10 -2.66
CA GLU A 111 5.36 19.63 -1.50
C GLU A 111 4.66 20.85 -0.87
N GLU A 112 4.05 21.70 -1.69
CA GLU A 112 3.28 22.86 -1.21
C GLU A 112 2.02 22.43 -0.44
N TRP A 113 1.26 21.46 -0.96
CA TRP A 113 0.02 21.01 -0.34
C TRP A 113 0.24 20.16 0.90
N TYR A 114 1.12 19.16 0.81
CA TYR A 114 1.34 18.21 1.91
C TYR A 114 2.41 18.64 2.91
N LYS A 115 3.16 19.72 2.62
CA LYS A 115 4.26 20.24 3.47
C LYS A 115 5.34 19.18 3.76
N VAL A 116 5.54 18.26 2.84
CA VAL A 116 6.51 17.17 2.90
C VAL A 116 7.36 17.21 1.64
N LYS A 117 8.69 17.08 1.78
CA LYS A 117 9.60 17.00 0.63
C LYS A 117 9.42 15.66 -0.09
N HIS A 118 9.35 15.70 -1.42
CA HIS A 118 9.25 14.47 -2.21
C HIS A 118 10.61 13.77 -2.29
N GLU A 119 10.67 12.53 -1.80
CA GLU A 119 11.94 11.77 -1.68
C GLU A 119 12.22 10.86 -2.89
N ASP A 120 11.25 10.63 -3.77
CA ASP A 120 11.38 9.70 -4.90
C ASP A 120 10.84 10.26 -6.22
N PRO A 121 11.49 11.28 -6.79
CA PRO A 121 11.04 11.88 -8.05
C PRO A 121 11.18 10.94 -9.27
N GLU A 122 12.08 9.95 -9.20
CA GLU A 122 12.30 9.02 -10.31
C GLU A 122 11.14 8.04 -10.48
N THR A 123 10.64 7.46 -9.38
CA THR A 123 9.47 6.57 -9.42
C THR A 123 8.21 7.33 -9.82
N LYS A 124 8.10 8.59 -9.38
CA LYS A 124 7.01 9.47 -9.81
C LYS A 124 6.94 9.62 -11.33
N ALA A 125 8.08 9.73 -12.00
CA ALA A 125 8.12 9.85 -13.47
C ALA A 125 7.63 8.59 -14.19
N ARG A 126 7.56 7.44 -13.51
CA ARG A 126 7.05 6.15 -14.01
C ARG A 126 5.57 5.90 -13.67
N SER A 127 4.96 6.79 -12.87
CA SER A 127 3.55 6.65 -12.50
C SER A 127 2.66 6.79 -13.74
N GLU A 128 1.76 5.84 -13.91
CA GLU A 128 0.75 5.82 -14.98
C GLU A 128 -0.52 6.60 -14.62
N GLU A 129 -0.61 7.10 -13.39
CA GLU A 129 -1.69 7.97 -12.97
C GLU A 129 -1.59 9.32 -13.68
N HIS A 130 -2.42 9.52 -14.69
CA HIS A 130 -2.35 10.70 -15.54
C HIS A 130 -3.27 11.82 -15.12
N THR A 131 -4.22 11.56 -14.27
CA THR A 131 -5.11 12.63 -13.83
C THR A 131 -5.88 12.27 -12.59
N SER A 132 -5.71 13.04 -11.60
CA SER A 132 -6.87 13.71 -11.05
C SER A 132 -6.84 15.13 -11.61
N GLU A 133 -7.37 15.34 -12.79
CA GLU A 133 -7.86 16.65 -13.16
C GLU A 133 -9.11 16.88 -12.32
N LEU A 134 -8.92 17.52 -11.20
CA LEU A 134 -9.96 18.23 -10.47
C LEU A 134 -10.00 19.66 -10.95
#